data_4352612626d8b0dc241ecce6d73d7f05
#
_entry.id   4352612626d8b0dc241ecce6d73d7f05
#
_cell.length_a   1.000
_cell.length_b   1.000
_cell.length_c   1.000
_cell.angle_alpha   90.00
_cell.angle_beta   90.00
_cell.angle_gamma   90.00
#
_symmetry.space_group_name_H-M   'P 1'
#
loop_
_entity.id
_entity.type
_entity.pdbx_description
1 polymer ?
#
loop_
_entity_poly.entity_id
_entity_poly.type
_entity_poly.pdbx_seq_one_letter_code
_entity_poly.pdbx_strand_id
1 'polypeptide(L)'
;MPAPIAIHNQDRDRTLGGRIRVADSWWTRARGLLGRTLADGEGLLIRPCRAVHMFGMGYPIDVAFIDAGSRVVATYAELRPGRMTRIHRSAEAALELPAGQLARTGTRVGDRLTIVSTLTEA
;
A
#
# COMPACT_ATOMS: atom_id res chain seq x y z
N MET A 1 14.91 9.17 7.61
CA MET A 1 13.67 8.69 6.95
C MET A 1 13.71 9.02 5.48
N PRO A 2 13.47 8.05 4.62
CA PRO A 2 13.35 8.39 3.20
C PRO A 2 12.15 9.30 2.97
N ALA A 3 12.24 10.12 1.94
CA ALA A 3 11.14 10.98 1.55
C ALA A 3 9.96 10.13 1.08
N PRO A 4 8.73 10.61 1.25
CA PRO A 4 7.57 9.89 0.73
C PRO A 4 7.59 9.87 -0.81
N ILE A 5 6.89 8.89 -1.34
CA ILE A 5 6.73 8.72 -2.78
C ILE A 5 5.27 8.86 -3.15
N ALA A 6 4.99 9.10 -4.41
CA ALA A 6 3.64 9.04 -4.95
C ALA A 6 3.49 7.76 -5.76
N ILE A 7 2.31 7.15 -5.67
CA ILE A 7 2.00 5.95 -6.44
C ILE A 7 0.76 6.22 -7.27
N HIS A 8 0.91 6.04 -8.57
CA HIS A 8 -0.12 6.32 -9.55
C HIS A 8 -0.53 5.02 -10.25
N ASN A 9 -1.82 4.82 -10.45
CA ASN A 9 -2.33 3.71 -11.23
C ASN A 9 -2.32 4.14 -12.70
N GLN A 10 -1.40 3.57 -13.45
CA GLN A 10 -1.18 3.95 -14.85
C GLN A 10 -2.36 3.55 -15.73
N ASP A 11 -2.99 2.42 -15.45
CA ASP A 11 -4.09 1.91 -16.26
C ASP A 11 -5.40 2.65 -16.02
N ARG A 12 -5.57 3.22 -14.83
CA ARG A 12 -6.79 3.95 -14.46
C ARG A 12 -6.61 5.45 -14.47
N ASP A 13 -5.36 5.90 -14.61
CA ASP A 13 -5.00 7.32 -14.52
C ASP A 13 -5.53 7.96 -13.23
N ARG A 14 -5.23 7.30 -12.11
CA ARG A 14 -5.62 7.75 -10.77
C ARG A 14 -4.44 7.62 -9.83
N THR A 15 -4.29 8.58 -8.94
CA THR A 15 -3.25 8.53 -7.92
C THR A 15 -3.79 7.78 -6.70
N LEU A 16 -3.07 6.73 -6.29
CA LEU A 16 -3.44 5.99 -5.08
C LEU A 16 -3.04 6.74 -3.81
N GLY A 17 -1.94 7.48 -3.87
CA GLY A 17 -1.53 8.34 -2.79
C GLY A 17 -0.33 9.15 -3.18
N GLY A 18 -0.27 10.39 -2.70
CA GLY A 18 0.84 11.32 -2.94
C GLY A 18 1.86 11.36 -1.82
N ARG A 19 1.56 10.74 -0.69
CA ARG A 19 2.44 10.70 0.49
C ARG A 19 2.54 9.26 1.00
N ILE A 20 3.14 8.40 0.20
CA ILE A 20 3.34 6.99 0.54
C ILE A 20 4.73 6.85 1.15
N ARG A 21 4.80 6.33 2.37
CA ARG A 21 6.09 6.05 3.00
C ARG A 21 6.53 4.63 2.66
N VAL A 22 7.83 4.42 2.59
CA VAL A 22 8.40 3.11 2.32
C VAL A 22 8.87 2.51 3.64
N ALA A 23 8.45 1.28 3.90
CA ALA A 23 8.89 0.52 5.06
C ALA A 23 9.57 -0.76 4.58
N ASP A 24 10.64 -1.15 5.27
CA ASP A 24 11.41 -2.34 4.93
C ASP A 24 11.24 -3.45 5.95
N SER A 25 10.39 -3.25 6.94
CA SER A 25 10.19 -4.25 7.99
C SER A 25 8.82 -4.07 8.65
N TRP A 26 8.39 -5.14 9.32
CA TRP A 26 7.17 -5.10 10.12
C TRP A 26 7.25 -4.03 11.22
N TRP A 27 8.43 -3.85 11.81
CA TRP A 27 8.60 -2.84 12.88
C TRP A 27 8.37 -1.44 12.38
N THR A 28 8.88 -1.11 11.19
CA THR A 28 8.68 0.20 10.58
C THR A 28 7.20 0.41 10.28
N ARG A 29 6.52 -0.63 9.79
CA ARG A 29 5.08 -0.58 9.56
C ARG A 29 4.32 -0.31 10.85
N ALA A 30 4.64 -1.05 11.91
CA ALA A 30 3.95 -0.89 13.18
C ALA A 30 4.07 0.54 13.71
N ARG A 31 5.26 1.13 13.64
CA ARG A 31 5.45 2.52 14.05
C ARG A 31 4.64 3.50 13.23
N GLY A 32 4.49 3.21 11.94
CA GLY A 32 3.80 4.10 11.02
C GLY A 32 2.28 4.07 11.17
N LEU A 33 1.71 2.91 11.52
CA LEU A 33 0.27 2.72 11.47
C LEU A 33 -0.39 2.58 12.83
N LEU A 34 0.31 2.04 13.84
CA LEU A 34 -0.28 1.89 15.16
C LEU A 34 -0.42 3.25 15.83
N GLY A 35 -1.57 3.46 16.46
CA GLY A 35 -1.85 4.68 17.20
C GLY A 35 -2.41 5.83 16.37
N ARG A 36 -2.54 5.67 15.05
CA ARG A 36 -3.18 6.69 14.21
C ARG A 36 -3.74 6.03 12.95
N THR A 37 -4.73 6.69 12.34
CA THR A 37 -5.29 6.25 11.07
C THR A 37 -4.51 6.88 9.91
N LEU A 38 -4.57 6.22 8.76
CA LEU A 38 -4.05 6.81 7.52
C LEU A 38 -5.02 7.87 7.02
N ALA A 39 -4.49 9.04 6.71
CA ALA A 39 -5.26 10.12 6.09
C ALA A 39 -5.27 9.96 4.57
N ASP A 40 -6.13 10.73 3.90
CA ASP A 40 -6.19 10.73 2.45
C ASP A 40 -4.83 11.11 1.87
N GLY A 41 -4.41 10.37 0.86
CA GLY A 41 -3.11 10.57 0.21
C GLY A 41 -1.95 9.89 0.91
N GLU A 42 -2.15 9.43 2.13
CA GLU A 42 -1.13 8.68 2.87
C GLU A 42 -1.20 7.19 2.54
N GLY A 43 -0.13 6.50 2.83
CA GLY A 43 -0.06 5.06 2.70
C GLY A 43 1.32 4.57 3.07
N LEU A 44 1.48 3.25 2.94
CA LEU A 44 2.72 2.60 3.31
C LEU A 44 3.02 1.51 2.27
N LEU A 45 4.22 1.57 1.70
CA LEU A 45 4.70 0.53 0.80
C LEU A 45 5.73 -0.30 1.56
N ILE A 46 5.41 -1.56 1.83
CA ILE A 46 6.27 -2.48 2.56
C ILE A 46 6.92 -3.41 1.57
N ARG A 47 8.25 -3.48 1.59
CA ARG A 47 8.97 -4.43 0.76
C ARG A 47 10.25 -4.91 1.46
N PRO A 48 10.58 -6.21 1.30
CA PRO A 48 9.77 -7.22 0.64
C PRO A 48 8.56 -7.61 1.50
N CYS A 49 7.44 -7.95 0.87
CA CYS A 49 6.26 -8.33 1.63
C CYS A 49 5.33 -9.18 0.78
N ARG A 50 4.97 -10.37 1.27
CA ARG A 50 4.11 -11.32 0.58
C ARG A 50 2.81 -11.61 1.31
N ALA A 51 2.70 -11.15 2.54
CA ALA A 51 1.49 -11.32 3.34
C ALA A 51 1.40 -10.19 4.35
N VAL A 52 0.17 -9.86 4.74
CA VAL A 52 -0.09 -8.80 5.71
C VAL A 52 -0.99 -9.37 6.79
N HIS A 53 -0.72 -9.01 8.05
CA HIS A 53 -1.63 -9.28 9.16
C HIS A 53 -2.04 -7.96 9.80
N MET A 54 -3.25 -7.97 10.35
CA MET A 54 -3.86 -6.79 10.96
C MET A 54 -3.89 -6.88 12.48
N PHE A 55 -3.03 -7.71 13.07
CA PHE A 55 -2.94 -7.86 14.52
C PHE A 55 -2.45 -6.55 15.13
N GLY A 56 -3.16 -6.04 16.12
CA GLY A 56 -2.83 -4.79 16.76
C GLY A 56 -3.30 -3.54 16.04
N MET A 57 -3.87 -3.68 14.86
CA MET A 57 -4.45 -2.55 14.13
C MET A 57 -5.81 -2.19 14.72
N GLY A 58 -6.09 -0.89 14.80
CA GLY A 58 -7.35 -0.39 15.34
C GLY A 58 -8.36 0.04 14.28
N TYR A 59 -8.05 -0.13 13.00
CA TYR A 59 -8.91 0.31 11.90
C TYR A 59 -8.64 -0.52 10.64
N PRO A 60 -9.63 -0.64 9.74
CA PRO A 60 -9.43 -1.36 8.48
C PRO A 60 -8.57 -0.56 7.52
N ILE A 61 -7.90 -1.26 6.61
CA ILE A 61 -7.12 -0.65 5.54
C ILE A 61 -7.36 -1.41 4.23
N ASP A 62 -7.06 -0.74 3.12
CA ASP A 62 -6.95 -1.41 1.83
C ASP A 62 -5.53 -1.89 1.62
N VAL A 63 -5.35 -3.04 0.98
CA VAL A 63 -4.04 -3.59 0.67
C VAL A 63 -3.99 -4.03 -0.78
N ALA A 64 -2.95 -3.61 -1.49
CA ALA A 64 -2.65 -4.10 -2.83
C ALA A 64 -1.27 -4.74 -2.81
N PHE A 65 -1.18 -6.00 -3.22
CA PHE A 65 0.10 -6.67 -3.42
C PHE A 65 0.57 -6.43 -4.84
N ILE A 66 1.83 -6.10 -5.00
CA ILE A 66 2.42 -5.84 -6.32
C ILE A 66 3.66 -6.70 -6.52
N ASP A 67 3.89 -7.11 -7.77
CA ASP A 67 5.06 -7.90 -8.14
C ASP A 67 6.26 -7.00 -8.44
N ALA A 68 7.36 -7.61 -8.87
CA ALA A 68 8.60 -6.90 -9.18
C ALA A 68 8.42 -5.91 -10.33
N GLY A 69 7.44 -6.11 -11.19
CA GLY A 69 7.13 -5.20 -12.30
C GLY A 69 6.10 -4.15 -11.95
N SER A 70 5.76 -4.00 -10.68
CA SER A 70 4.77 -3.05 -10.18
C SER A 70 3.35 -3.30 -10.69
N ARG A 71 3.04 -4.55 -10.99
CA ARG A 71 1.70 -4.96 -11.38
C ARG A 71 0.97 -5.52 -10.18
N VAL A 72 -0.29 -5.12 -10.01
CA VAL A 72 -1.13 -5.56 -8.90
C VAL A 72 -1.46 -7.04 -9.09
N VAL A 73 -1.12 -7.87 -8.10
CA VAL A 73 -1.37 -9.31 -8.14
C VAL A 73 -2.47 -9.76 -7.20
N ALA A 74 -2.81 -8.95 -6.20
CA ALA A 74 -3.91 -9.24 -5.28
C ALA A 74 -4.37 -7.95 -4.61
N THR A 75 -5.66 -7.86 -4.28
CA THR A 75 -6.22 -6.72 -3.57
C THR A 75 -7.11 -7.19 -2.43
N TYR A 76 -7.10 -6.43 -1.34
CA TYR A 76 -7.97 -6.63 -0.19
C TYR A 76 -8.58 -5.29 0.16
N ALA A 77 -9.89 -5.16 -0.05
CA ALA A 77 -10.61 -3.95 0.30
C ALA A 77 -11.07 -4.05 1.75
N GLU A 78 -10.79 -3.02 2.53
CA GLU A 78 -11.24 -2.89 3.91
C GLU A 78 -10.89 -4.12 4.75
N LEU A 79 -9.61 -4.49 4.72
CA LEU A 79 -9.10 -5.59 5.54
C LEU A 79 -9.19 -5.20 7.01
N ARG A 80 -9.95 -5.96 7.78
CA ARG A 80 -10.32 -5.61 9.16
C ARG A 80 -9.22 -5.95 10.16
N PRO A 81 -9.19 -5.24 11.29
CA PRO A 81 -8.30 -5.61 12.40
C PRO A 81 -8.43 -7.08 12.77
N GLY A 82 -7.31 -7.70 13.09
CA GLY A 82 -7.26 -9.11 13.47
C GLY A 82 -7.26 -10.10 12.31
N ARG A 83 -7.49 -9.64 11.10
CA ARG A 83 -7.45 -10.49 9.92
C ARG A 83 -6.04 -10.60 9.38
N MET A 84 -5.84 -11.56 8.48
CA MET A 84 -4.59 -11.72 7.76
C MET A 84 -4.87 -12.13 6.33
N THR A 85 -3.95 -11.82 5.43
CA THR A 85 -4.02 -12.28 4.05
C THR A 85 -3.36 -13.64 3.95
N ARG A 86 -3.60 -14.33 2.85
CA ARG A 86 -2.78 -15.47 2.49
C ARG A 86 -1.43 -14.98 1.96
N ILE A 87 -0.51 -15.89 1.77
CA ILE A 87 0.80 -15.60 1.18
C ILE A 87 0.65 -15.52 -0.33
N HIS A 88 1.10 -14.39 -0.91
CA HIS A 88 1.09 -14.17 -2.36
C HIS A 88 2.52 -14.30 -2.87
N ARG A 89 2.84 -15.46 -3.41
CA ARG A 89 4.22 -15.81 -3.76
C ARG A 89 4.85 -14.93 -4.83
N SER A 90 4.03 -14.40 -5.74
CA SER A 90 4.52 -13.50 -6.77
C SER A 90 4.67 -12.07 -6.30
N ALA A 91 4.20 -11.74 -5.11
CA ALA A 91 4.30 -10.37 -4.60
C ALA A 91 5.73 -10.05 -4.15
N GLU A 92 6.15 -8.83 -4.45
CA GLU A 92 7.39 -8.27 -3.92
C GLU A 92 7.08 -7.28 -2.81
N ALA A 93 5.96 -6.57 -2.91
CA ALA A 93 5.61 -5.52 -1.97
C ALA A 93 4.12 -5.52 -1.69
N ALA A 94 3.77 -4.93 -0.54
CA ALA A 94 2.38 -4.65 -0.18
C ALA A 94 2.21 -3.15 -0.01
N LEU A 95 1.18 -2.62 -0.66
CA LEU A 95 0.80 -1.21 -0.54
C LEU A 95 -0.41 -1.13 0.37
N GLU A 96 -0.27 -0.45 1.51
CA GLU A 96 -1.35 -0.22 2.46
C GLU A 96 -1.87 1.19 2.30
N LEU A 97 -3.18 1.31 2.16
CA LEU A 97 -3.88 2.56 1.86
C LEU A 97 -5.06 2.73 2.82
N PRO A 98 -5.58 3.96 2.96
CA PRO A 98 -6.84 4.15 3.68
C PRO A 98 -7.95 3.29 3.09
N ALA A 99 -8.83 2.78 3.94
CA ALA A 99 -9.96 1.96 3.51
C ALA A 99 -10.79 2.72 2.47
N GLY A 100 -11.15 2.02 1.40
CA GLY A 100 -11.93 2.59 0.31
C GLY A 100 -11.12 3.16 -0.84
N GLN A 101 -9.80 3.30 -0.70
CA GLN A 101 -8.98 3.92 -1.72
C GLN A 101 -8.89 3.08 -3.00
N LEU A 102 -8.89 1.75 -2.88
CA LEU A 102 -8.89 0.89 -4.07
C LEU A 102 -10.15 1.10 -4.89
N ALA A 103 -11.31 1.21 -4.23
CA ALA A 103 -12.57 1.45 -4.91
C ALA A 103 -12.61 2.84 -5.56
N ARG A 104 -12.15 3.85 -4.85
CA ARG A 104 -12.13 5.23 -5.39
C ARG A 104 -11.28 5.37 -6.63
N THR A 105 -10.18 4.62 -6.71
CA THR A 105 -9.27 4.69 -7.86
C THR A 105 -9.58 3.63 -8.91
N GLY A 106 -10.49 2.71 -8.63
CA GLY A 106 -10.80 1.60 -9.54
C GLY A 106 -9.66 0.60 -9.69
N THR A 107 -8.74 0.58 -8.75
CA THR A 107 -7.56 -0.28 -8.81
C THR A 107 -7.94 -1.74 -8.62
N ARG A 108 -7.41 -2.60 -9.48
CA ARG A 108 -7.69 -4.05 -9.45
C ARG A 108 -6.49 -4.86 -9.94
N VAL A 109 -6.60 -6.16 -9.74
CA VAL A 109 -5.57 -7.10 -10.18
C VAL A 109 -5.29 -6.92 -11.67
N GLY A 110 -4.02 -6.89 -12.02
CA GLY A 110 -3.55 -6.69 -13.39
C GLY A 110 -3.16 -5.24 -13.68
N ASP A 111 -3.58 -4.29 -12.87
CA ASP A 111 -3.24 -2.90 -13.09
C ASP A 111 -1.76 -2.65 -12.83
N ARG A 112 -1.18 -1.77 -13.62
CA ARG A 112 0.22 -1.37 -13.47
C ARG A 112 0.30 -0.07 -12.68
N LEU A 113 1.16 -0.06 -11.67
CA LEU A 113 1.40 1.13 -10.86
C LEU A 113 2.71 1.77 -11.25
N THR A 114 2.78 3.09 -11.11
CA THR A 114 4.00 3.86 -11.31
C THR A 114 4.38 4.49 -9.98
N ILE A 115 5.63 4.29 -9.58
CA ILE A 115 6.16 4.84 -8.34
C ILE A 115 7.02 6.03 -8.70
N VAL A 116 6.68 7.20 -8.14
CA VAL A 116 7.36 8.45 -8.44
C VAL A 116 7.85 9.06 -7.14
N SER A 117 9.12 9.47 -7.13
CA SER A 117 9.64 10.21 -6.00
C SER A 117 8.96 11.57 -5.92
N THR A 118 8.55 11.96 -4.72
CA THR A 118 8.01 13.30 -4.50
C THR A 118 9.08 14.36 -4.35
N LEU A 119 10.35 13.94 -4.26
CA LEU A 119 11.47 14.86 -4.32
C LEU A 119 11.74 15.17 -5.79
N THR A 120 11.20 16.27 -6.25
CA THR A 120 11.43 16.69 -7.62
C THR A 120 12.72 17.49 -7.69
N GLU A 121 13.39 17.36 -8.83
CA GLU A 121 14.51 18.21 -9.12
C GLU A 121 14.03 19.63 -9.32
N ALA A 122 14.69 20.51 -8.67
CA ALA A 122 14.40 21.92 -8.84
C ALA A 122 14.93 22.43 -10.18
#